data_52e6c358e504d7df6f368a27337ea5ea
#
_entry.id   52e6c358e504d7df6f368a27337ea5ea
#
_cell.length_a   1.000
_cell.length_b   1.000
_cell.length_c   1.000
_cell.angle_alpha   90.00
_cell.angle_beta   90.00
_cell.angle_gamma   90.00
#
_symmetry.space_group_name_H-M   'P 1'
#
loop_
_entity.id
_entity.type
_entity.pdbx_description
1 polymer ?
#
loop_
_entity_poly.entity_id
_entity_poly.type
_entity_poly.pdbx_seq_one_letter_code
_entity_poly.pdbx_strand_id
1 'polypeptide(L)'
;MKLLNADQLNEKIKVTDEFCPTHQINLVQFKKPDGYTSPYCMECTREDIKKTEIEGIEKALGHNLDYSTYDVLARESTVSNELREASFSTFKAETKEEHEAKEFAIKQAKEYLNGMTGNTLIMGNPGTGKSHLCYSMAKAINEGYKSRNEPKSVLFVSITEIITRIQSGWQYRQSDFTEYDALKLLTEVDYLFIDDLGTESVMNSRRKRR
;
A
#
# COMPACT_ATOMS: atom_id res chain seq x y z
N MET A 1 -10.35 -6.76 -36.23
CA MET A 1 -11.32 -7.66 -35.57
C MET A 1 -12.62 -7.59 -36.38
N LYS A 2 -13.05 -8.66 -37.09
CA LYS A 2 -14.32 -8.66 -37.83
C LYS A 2 -15.46 -9.00 -36.84
N LEU A 3 -16.38 -8.09 -36.64
CA LEU A 3 -17.61 -8.37 -35.89
C LEU A 3 -18.50 -9.28 -36.74
N LEU A 4 -18.92 -10.40 -36.17
CA LEU A 4 -19.89 -11.30 -36.81
C LEU A 4 -21.30 -10.71 -36.60
N ASN A 5 -22.14 -10.74 -37.65
CA ASN A 5 -23.56 -10.38 -37.52
C ASN A 5 -24.35 -11.53 -36.88
N ALA A 6 -25.58 -11.24 -36.46
CA ALA A 6 -26.44 -12.19 -35.72
C ALA A 6 -26.69 -13.50 -36.50
N ASP A 7 -26.85 -13.42 -37.83
CA ASP A 7 -27.07 -14.59 -38.69
C ASP A 7 -25.85 -15.49 -38.75
N GLN A 8 -24.65 -14.92 -38.82
CA GLN A 8 -23.38 -15.66 -38.82
C GLN A 8 -23.09 -16.31 -37.44
N LEU A 9 -23.62 -15.77 -36.35
CA LEU A 9 -23.54 -16.36 -35.03
C LEU A 9 -24.50 -17.55 -34.89
N ASN A 10 -25.71 -17.44 -35.41
CA ASN A 10 -26.72 -18.53 -35.35
C ASN A 10 -26.29 -19.77 -36.15
N GLU A 11 -25.57 -19.62 -37.25
CA GLU A 11 -24.99 -20.74 -38.05
C GLU A 11 -23.92 -21.51 -37.29
N LYS A 12 -23.33 -20.93 -36.25
CA LYS A 12 -22.25 -21.53 -35.44
C LYS A 12 -22.72 -22.19 -34.17
N ILE A 13 -23.98 -21.98 -33.78
CA ILE A 13 -24.53 -22.53 -32.54
C ILE A 13 -25.48 -23.68 -32.89
N LYS A 14 -25.20 -24.84 -32.28
CA LYS A 14 -26.07 -26.02 -32.38
C LYS A 14 -26.73 -26.24 -31.02
N VAL A 15 -28.04 -26.27 -30.99
CA VAL A 15 -28.83 -26.64 -29.80
C VAL A 15 -28.84 -28.15 -29.68
N THR A 16 -28.66 -28.69 -28.50
CA THR A 16 -28.69 -30.12 -28.21
C THR A 16 -30.00 -30.51 -27.55
N ASP A 17 -30.29 -31.80 -27.49
CA ASP A 17 -31.45 -32.32 -26.77
C ASP A 17 -31.19 -32.46 -25.26
N GLU A 18 -30.00 -32.15 -24.78
CA GLU A 18 -29.63 -32.17 -23.36
C GLU A 18 -30.06 -30.87 -22.67
N PHE A 19 -30.55 -31.00 -21.44
CA PHE A 19 -31.02 -29.87 -20.63
C PHE A 19 -30.05 -29.55 -19.48
N CYS A 20 -29.89 -28.27 -19.19
CA CYS A 20 -29.22 -27.81 -17.99
C CYS A 20 -30.09 -28.11 -16.76
N PRO A 21 -29.57 -28.81 -15.73
CA PRO A 21 -30.36 -29.12 -14.54
C PRO A 21 -30.73 -27.90 -13.72
N THR A 22 -29.94 -26.84 -13.79
CA THR A 22 -30.15 -25.60 -13.03
C THR A 22 -31.13 -24.65 -13.73
N HIS A 23 -30.95 -24.40 -15.03
CA HIS A 23 -31.70 -23.39 -15.78
C HIS A 23 -32.84 -23.95 -16.62
N GLN A 24 -32.90 -25.28 -16.73
CA GLN A 24 -33.96 -25.98 -17.53
C GLN A 24 -34.06 -25.52 -18.99
N ILE A 25 -32.92 -25.14 -19.57
CA ILE A 25 -32.78 -24.78 -20.98
C ILE A 25 -31.89 -25.78 -21.69
N ASN A 26 -32.07 -25.93 -23.01
CA ASN A 26 -31.25 -26.78 -23.83
C ASN A 26 -29.79 -26.32 -23.80
N LEU A 27 -28.86 -27.28 -23.73
CA LEU A 27 -27.44 -27.01 -23.89
C LEU A 27 -27.12 -26.68 -25.33
N VAL A 28 -26.09 -25.86 -25.54
CA VAL A 28 -25.62 -25.47 -26.85
C VAL A 28 -24.18 -25.87 -27.08
N GLN A 29 -23.83 -26.07 -28.33
CA GLN A 29 -22.48 -26.32 -28.80
C GLN A 29 -22.07 -25.22 -29.76
N PHE A 30 -20.83 -24.77 -29.67
CA PHE A 30 -20.29 -23.78 -30.61
C PHE A 30 -19.39 -24.49 -31.65
N LYS A 31 -19.57 -24.17 -32.92
CA LYS A 31 -18.77 -24.73 -34.02
C LYS A 31 -17.39 -24.11 -34.06
N LYS A 32 -16.36 -24.94 -33.91
CA LYS A 32 -14.94 -24.60 -34.09
C LYS A 32 -14.41 -25.19 -35.39
N PRO A 33 -13.24 -24.74 -35.87
CA PRO A 33 -12.61 -25.37 -37.06
C PRO A 33 -12.44 -26.89 -36.91
N ASP A 34 -12.19 -27.37 -35.70
CA ASP A 34 -11.88 -28.78 -35.41
C ASP A 34 -13.12 -29.59 -34.95
N GLY A 35 -14.33 -29.01 -35.06
CA GLY A 35 -15.58 -29.65 -34.61
C GLY A 35 -16.46 -28.77 -33.76
N TYR A 36 -17.24 -29.39 -32.83
CA TYR A 36 -18.09 -28.68 -31.88
C TYR A 36 -17.49 -28.72 -30.49
N THR A 37 -17.77 -27.68 -29.69
CA THR A 37 -17.46 -27.69 -28.25
C THR A 37 -18.28 -28.77 -27.51
N SER A 38 -17.88 -29.12 -26.29
CA SER A 38 -18.76 -29.83 -25.38
C SER A 38 -20.04 -29.04 -25.17
N PRO A 39 -21.21 -29.70 -24.98
CA PRO A 39 -22.44 -29.01 -24.65
C PRO A 39 -22.31 -28.16 -23.39
N TYR A 40 -22.82 -26.95 -23.39
CA TYR A 40 -22.78 -26.03 -22.24
C TYR A 40 -24.07 -25.21 -22.16
N CYS A 41 -24.39 -24.78 -20.94
CA CYS A 41 -25.51 -23.90 -20.67
C CYS A 41 -25.07 -22.43 -20.82
N MET A 42 -25.75 -21.67 -21.68
CA MET A 42 -25.41 -20.24 -21.86
C MET A 42 -25.61 -19.42 -20.61
N GLU A 43 -26.63 -19.71 -19.80
CA GLU A 43 -26.89 -18.97 -18.55
C GLU A 43 -25.84 -19.31 -17.47
N CYS A 44 -25.49 -20.61 -17.29
CA CYS A 44 -24.37 -20.96 -16.39
C CYS A 44 -23.09 -20.23 -16.80
N THR A 45 -22.76 -20.23 -18.09
CA THR A 45 -21.55 -19.54 -18.60
C THR A 45 -21.62 -18.04 -18.35
N ARG A 46 -22.80 -17.42 -18.51
CA ARG A 46 -23.00 -16.00 -18.22
C ARG A 46 -22.83 -15.67 -16.73
N GLU A 47 -23.36 -16.54 -15.86
CA GLU A 47 -23.20 -16.40 -14.40
C GLU A 47 -21.74 -16.55 -13.99
N ASP A 48 -21.02 -17.56 -14.53
CA ASP A 48 -19.60 -17.77 -14.26
C ASP A 48 -18.73 -16.58 -14.71
N ILE A 49 -19.01 -16.04 -15.91
CA ILE A 49 -18.32 -14.83 -16.41
C ILE A 49 -18.56 -13.67 -15.46
N LYS A 50 -19.83 -13.40 -15.12
CA LYS A 50 -20.19 -12.32 -14.21
C LYS A 50 -19.55 -12.46 -12.83
N LYS A 51 -19.50 -13.67 -12.29
CA LYS A 51 -18.81 -13.95 -11.02
C LYS A 51 -17.31 -13.67 -11.11
N THR A 52 -16.66 -14.14 -12.17
CA THR A 52 -15.24 -13.90 -12.41
C THR A 52 -14.92 -12.42 -12.59
N GLU A 53 -15.78 -11.66 -13.27
CA GLU A 53 -15.66 -10.20 -13.43
C GLU A 53 -15.76 -9.48 -12.07
N ILE A 54 -16.75 -9.86 -11.24
CA ILE A 54 -16.92 -9.27 -9.88
C ILE A 54 -15.69 -9.57 -9.02
N GLU A 55 -15.24 -10.83 -8.96
CA GLU A 55 -14.04 -11.24 -8.22
C GLU A 55 -12.79 -10.48 -8.71
N GLY A 56 -12.67 -10.26 -10.02
CA GLY A 56 -11.59 -9.47 -10.62
C GLY A 56 -11.63 -8.00 -10.19
N ILE A 57 -12.80 -7.40 -10.15
CA ILE A 57 -13.02 -6.01 -9.71
C ILE A 57 -12.73 -5.88 -8.22
N GLU A 58 -13.24 -6.77 -7.38
CA GLU A 58 -13.00 -6.77 -5.94
C GLU A 58 -11.51 -6.89 -5.61
N LYS A 59 -10.80 -7.79 -6.31
CA LYS A 59 -9.35 -7.96 -6.16
C LYS A 59 -8.59 -6.71 -6.58
N ALA A 60 -8.97 -6.07 -7.68
CA ALA A 60 -8.34 -4.84 -8.15
C ALA A 60 -8.59 -3.65 -7.19
N LEU A 61 -9.81 -3.54 -6.66
CA LEU A 61 -10.15 -2.53 -5.65
C LEU A 61 -9.39 -2.74 -4.34
N GLY A 62 -9.29 -3.99 -3.87
CA GLY A 62 -8.50 -4.33 -2.69
C GLY A 62 -7.02 -4.00 -2.86
N HIS A 63 -6.43 -4.34 -4.00
CA HIS A 63 -5.04 -3.99 -4.30
C HIS A 63 -4.80 -2.48 -4.36
N ASN A 64 -5.72 -1.70 -4.94
CA ASN A 64 -5.63 -0.24 -4.96
C ASN A 64 -5.73 0.35 -3.55
N LEU A 65 -6.59 -0.20 -2.70
CA LEU A 65 -6.73 0.24 -1.32
C LEU A 65 -5.45 -0.01 -0.52
N ASP A 66 -4.89 -1.22 -0.59
CA ASP A 66 -3.64 -1.57 0.08
C ASP A 66 -2.49 -0.67 -0.40
N TYR A 67 -2.39 -0.43 -1.71
CA TYR A 67 -1.37 0.43 -2.30
C TYR A 67 -1.46 1.88 -1.80
N SER A 68 -2.65 2.42 -1.63
CA SER A 68 -2.87 3.80 -1.16
C SER A 68 -2.79 3.96 0.36
N THR A 69 -2.81 2.86 1.12
CA THR A 69 -2.82 2.87 2.59
C THR A 69 -1.64 2.09 3.18
N TYR A 70 -1.79 0.80 3.39
CA TYR A 70 -0.82 -0.03 4.14
C TYR A 70 0.56 -0.14 3.48
N ASP A 71 0.62 -0.07 2.15
CA ASP A 71 1.88 -0.19 1.41
C ASP A 71 2.68 1.12 1.38
N VAL A 72 2.08 2.26 1.77
CA VAL A 72 2.74 3.58 1.82
C VAL A 72 3.98 3.53 2.69
N LEU A 73 3.91 2.91 3.87
CA LEU A 73 5.05 2.81 4.79
C LEU A 73 6.25 2.09 4.15
N ALA A 74 6.01 1.02 3.42
CA ALA A 74 7.09 0.23 2.80
C ALA A 74 7.66 0.92 1.55
N ARG A 75 6.81 1.59 0.77
CA ARG A 75 7.14 2.15 -0.54
C ARG A 75 7.70 3.56 -0.47
N GLU A 76 7.08 4.44 0.31
CA GLU A 76 7.37 5.88 0.28
C GLU A 76 8.28 6.34 1.43
N SER A 77 8.43 5.54 2.50
CA SER A 77 9.24 5.94 3.64
C SER A 77 10.74 6.00 3.31
N THR A 78 11.40 7.03 3.81
CA THR A 78 12.84 7.22 3.68
C THR A 78 13.56 6.55 4.84
N VAL A 79 13.94 5.30 4.67
CA VAL A 79 14.45 4.45 5.76
C VAL A 79 15.72 3.72 5.31
N SER A 80 16.78 3.76 6.11
CA SER A 80 17.98 2.95 5.87
C SER A 80 17.66 1.44 5.97
N ASN A 81 18.48 0.60 5.34
CA ASN A 81 18.29 -0.86 5.40
C ASN A 81 18.31 -1.38 6.85
N GLU A 82 19.14 -0.81 7.70
CA GLU A 82 19.25 -1.16 9.11
C GLU A 82 17.95 -0.82 9.87
N LEU A 83 17.39 0.35 9.60
CA LEU A 83 16.17 0.81 10.27
C LEU A 83 14.93 0.03 9.78
N ARG A 84 14.94 -0.53 8.57
CA ARG A 84 13.84 -1.38 8.05
C ARG A 84 13.58 -2.61 8.92
N GLU A 85 14.63 -3.16 9.54
CA GLU A 85 14.54 -4.30 10.46
C GLU A 85 14.14 -3.90 11.88
N ALA A 86 14.04 -2.60 12.16
CA ALA A 86 13.66 -2.13 13.48
C ALA A 86 12.23 -2.54 13.85
N SER A 87 12.07 -2.99 15.09
CA SER A 87 10.80 -3.34 15.71
C SER A 87 10.93 -3.24 17.23
N PHE A 88 9.83 -3.25 17.96
CA PHE A 88 9.89 -3.30 19.42
C PHE A 88 10.60 -4.56 19.95
N SER A 89 10.55 -5.68 19.22
CA SER A 89 11.25 -6.92 19.58
C SER A 89 12.76 -6.84 19.38
N THR A 90 13.21 -6.11 18.36
CA THR A 90 14.64 -5.95 18.06
C THR A 90 15.29 -4.82 18.86
N PHE A 91 14.51 -3.95 19.50
CA PHE A 91 15.04 -2.90 20.36
C PHE A 91 15.59 -3.51 21.67
N LYS A 92 16.90 -3.44 21.83
CA LYS A 92 17.60 -3.88 23.05
C LYS A 92 17.62 -2.73 24.04
N ALA A 93 16.86 -2.84 25.10
CA ALA A 93 16.90 -1.91 26.23
C ALA A 93 17.86 -2.46 27.29
N GLU A 94 18.93 -1.74 27.57
CA GLU A 94 19.97 -2.12 28.55
C GLU A 94 19.86 -1.26 29.82
N THR A 95 19.39 -0.03 29.68
CA THR A 95 19.20 0.90 30.80
C THR A 95 17.72 1.02 31.21
N LYS A 96 17.48 1.55 32.39
CA LYS A 96 16.12 1.81 32.87
C LYS A 96 15.40 2.82 31.98
N GLU A 97 16.11 3.86 31.55
CA GLU A 97 15.59 4.92 30.69
C GLU A 97 15.19 4.37 29.31
N GLU A 98 15.95 3.41 28.78
CA GLU A 98 15.62 2.74 27.50
C GLU A 98 14.39 1.83 27.65
N HIS A 99 14.23 1.14 28.78
CA HIS A 99 13.02 0.38 29.09
C HIS A 99 11.80 1.28 29.17
N GLU A 100 11.88 2.39 29.91
CA GLU A 100 10.81 3.38 30.02
C GLU A 100 10.45 3.99 28.66
N ALA A 101 11.45 4.32 27.84
CA ALA A 101 11.24 4.83 26.49
C ALA A 101 10.54 3.81 25.58
N LYS A 102 10.92 2.53 25.64
CA LYS A 102 10.26 1.46 24.89
C LYS A 102 8.81 1.27 25.32
N GLU A 103 8.54 1.22 26.63
CA GLU A 103 7.17 1.10 27.16
C GLU A 103 6.31 2.30 26.75
N PHE A 104 6.86 3.52 26.84
CA PHE A 104 6.21 4.72 26.37
C PHE A 104 5.85 4.62 24.88
N ALA A 105 6.79 4.22 24.03
CA ALA A 105 6.55 4.09 22.59
C ALA A 105 5.48 3.03 22.25
N ILE A 106 5.49 1.89 22.95
CA ILE A 106 4.44 0.85 22.82
C ILE A 106 3.08 1.41 23.25
N LYS A 107 3.03 2.14 24.35
CA LYS A 107 1.79 2.77 24.85
C LYS A 107 1.26 3.77 23.82
N GLN A 108 2.12 4.66 23.31
CA GLN A 108 1.70 5.66 22.32
C GLN A 108 1.18 5.00 21.02
N ALA A 109 1.83 3.93 20.52
CA ALA A 109 1.33 3.19 19.36
C ALA A 109 -0.09 2.65 19.59
N LYS A 110 -0.37 2.12 20.81
CA LYS A 110 -1.71 1.64 21.17
C LYS A 110 -2.74 2.78 21.27
N GLU A 111 -2.34 3.94 21.82
CA GLU A 111 -3.21 5.11 21.91
C GLU A 111 -3.61 5.62 20.52
N TYR A 112 -2.66 5.68 19.56
CA TYR A 112 -2.96 6.02 18.17
C TYR A 112 -3.91 5.01 17.51
N LEU A 113 -3.72 3.72 17.74
CA LEU A 113 -4.64 2.68 17.26
C LEU A 113 -6.04 2.75 17.91
N ASN A 114 -6.16 3.41 19.05
CA ASN A 114 -7.43 3.67 19.73
C ASN A 114 -8.02 5.04 19.39
N GLY A 115 -7.52 5.72 18.36
CA GLY A 115 -8.06 6.97 17.86
C GLY A 115 -7.51 8.22 18.54
N MET A 116 -6.38 8.14 19.24
CA MET A 116 -5.71 9.33 19.78
C MET A 116 -5.40 10.30 18.62
N THR A 117 -5.79 11.56 18.82
CA THR A 117 -5.42 12.69 17.95
C THR A 117 -4.40 13.56 18.68
N GLY A 118 -3.34 13.95 18.00
CA GLY A 118 -2.29 14.79 18.58
C GLY A 118 -0.89 14.34 18.16
N ASN A 119 0.11 15.00 18.71
CA ASN A 119 1.50 14.75 18.36
C ASN A 119 2.28 14.14 19.53
N THR A 120 3.16 13.19 19.23
CA THR A 120 4.13 12.64 20.16
C THR A 120 5.53 13.11 19.77
N LEU A 121 6.27 13.70 20.70
CA LEU A 121 7.65 14.13 20.47
C LEU A 121 8.60 13.25 21.30
N ILE A 122 9.55 12.61 20.61
CA ILE A 122 10.62 11.82 21.23
C ILE A 122 11.93 12.59 21.13
N MET A 123 12.48 12.97 22.27
CA MET A 123 13.73 13.74 22.36
C MET A 123 14.79 12.93 23.13
N GLY A 124 16.05 13.22 22.89
CA GLY A 124 17.20 12.62 23.58
C GLY A 124 18.48 12.73 22.78
N ASN A 125 19.58 12.30 23.38
CA ASN A 125 20.90 12.34 22.76
C ASN A 125 21.00 11.48 21.49
N PRO A 126 21.92 11.77 20.55
CA PRO A 126 22.21 10.89 19.42
C PRO A 126 22.57 9.47 19.90
N GLY A 127 22.14 8.45 19.14
CA GLY A 127 22.45 7.05 19.45
C GLY A 127 21.57 6.37 20.51
N THR A 128 20.59 7.05 21.11
CA THR A 128 19.70 6.46 22.13
C THR A 128 18.52 5.67 21.54
N GLY A 129 18.54 5.32 20.27
CA GLY A 129 17.51 4.48 19.64
C GLY A 129 16.18 5.17 19.30
N LYS A 130 16.12 6.51 19.26
CA LYS A 130 14.91 7.28 18.94
C LYS A 130 14.29 6.87 17.61
N SER A 131 15.08 6.89 16.54
CA SER A 131 14.63 6.48 15.19
C SER A 131 14.14 5.05 15.16
N HIS A 132 14.81 4.13 15.90
CA HIS A 132 14.38 2.75 16.05
C HIS A 132 12.99 2.64 16.68
N LEU A 133 12.76 3.35 17.80
CA LEU A 133 11.45 3.36 18.48
C LEU A 133 10.38 4.03 17.62
N CYS A 134 10.68 5.17 16.98
CA CYS A 134 9.75 5.85 16.08
C CYS A 134 9.32 4.95 14.91
N TYR A 135 10.27 4.28 14.26
CA TYR A 135 9.94 3.39 13.15
C TYR A 135 9.19 2.13 13.61
N SER A 136 9.54 1.61 14.80
CA SER A 136 8.79 0.51 15.43
C SER A 136 7.33 0.89 15.70
N MET A 137 7.08 2.13 16.14
CA MET A 137 5.73 2.66 16.31
C MET A 137 4.99 2.74 14.97
N ALA A 138 5.64 3.29 13.94
CA ALA A 138 5.06 3.40 12.60
C ALA A 138 4.63 2.02 12.05
N LYS A 139 5.51 1.02 12.15
CA LYS A 139 5.20 -0.37 11.77
C LYS A 139 4.03 -0.94 12.57
N ALA A 140 4.05 -0.79 13.90
CA ALA A 140 2.99 -1.32 14.75
C ALA A 140 1.62 -0.70 14.46
N ILE A 141 1.58 0.60 14.16
CA ILE A 141 0.35 1.31 13.78
C ILE A 141 -0.14 0.81 12.41
N ASN A 142 0.75 0.72 11.42
CA ASN A 142 0.42 0.24 10.09
C ASN A 142 -0.14 -1.20 10.12
N GLU A 143 0.55 -2.11 10.81
CA GLU A 143 0.11 -3.49 10.99
C GLU A 143 -1.18 -3.61 11.79
N GLY A 144 -1.34 -2.76 12.81
CA GLY A 144 -2.54 -2.71 13.64
C GLY A 144 -3.78 -2.33 12.83
N TYR A 145 -3.71 -1.30 12.00
CA TYR A 145 -4.80 -0.91 11.11
C TYR A 145 -5.07 -1.94 10.01
N LYS A 146 -4.01 -2.51 9.44
CA LYS A 146 -4.14 -3.61 8.47
C LYS A 146 -4.87 -4.81 9.06
N SER A 147 -4.53 -5.21 10.30
CA SER A 147 -5.17 -6.34 10.97
C SER A 147 -6.64 -6.11 11.32
N ARG A 148 -7.05 -4.85 11.47
CA ARG A 148 -8.44 -4.44 11.71
C ARG A 148 -9.22 -4.20 10.42
N ASN A 149 -8.56 -4.30 9.26
CA ASN A 149 -9.11 -3.92 7.96
C ASN A 149 -9.63 -2.47 7.93
N GLU A 150 -8.95 -1.57 8.64
CA GLU A 150 -9.20 -0.14 8.69
C GLU A 150 -8.17 0.57 7.80
N PRO A 151 -8.56 1.11 6.62
CA PRO A 151 -7.62 1.69 5.67
C PRO A 151 -7.04 3.00 6.19
N LYS A 152 -5.81 2.94 6.69
CA LYS A 152 -5.02 4.07 7.15
C LYS A 152 -3.61 4.02 6.58
N SER A 153 -3.11 5.18 6.17
CA SER A 153 -1.77 5.34 5.62
C SER A 153 -0.81 5.84 6.69
N VAL A 154 0.37 5.21 6.73
CA VAL A 154 1.46 5.58 7.64
C VAL A 154 2.70 5.90 6.82
N LEU A 155 3.37 7.00 7.11
CA LEU A 155 4.59 7.42 6.44
C LEU A 155 5.68 7.74 7.47
N PHE A 156 6.91 7.28 7.21
CA PHE A 156 8.09 7.62 8.00
C PHE A 156 9.13 8.28 7.10
N VAL A 157 9.55 9.50 7.44
CA VAL A 157 10.50 10.28 6.65
C VAL A 157 11.61 10.88 7.50
N SER A 158 12.83 10.89 6.96
CA SER A 158 13.90 11.78 7.42
C SER A 158 13.73 13.13 6.73
N ILE A 159 13.57 14.20 7.49
CA ILE A 159 13.44 15.55 6.93
C ILE A 159 14.67 15.95 6.10
N THR A 160 15.83 15.52 6.52
CA THR A 160 17.10 15.76 5.83
C THR A 160 17.10 15.10 4.45
N GLU A 161 16.59 13.89 4.34
CA GLU A 161 16.51 13.18 3.06
C GLU A 161 15.50 13.81 2.11
N ILE A 162 14.32 14.19 2.60
CA ILE A 162 13.32 14.92 1.80
C ILE A 162 13.91 16.21 1.21
N ILE A 163 14.58 17.02 2.04
CA ILE A 163 15.24 18.24 1.58
C ILE A 163 16.31 17.94 0.53
N THR A 164 17.10 16.90 0.73
CA THR A 164 18.16 16.48 -0.21
C THR A 164 17.55 16.05 -1.55
N ARG A 165 16.46 15.30 -1.56
CA ARG A 165 15.74 14.88 -2.78
C ARG A 165 15.20 16.08 -3.55
N ILE A 166 14.57 17.03 -2.89
CA ILE A 166 14.07 18.28 -3.51
C ILE A 166 15.24 19.06 -4.13
N GLN A 167 16.34 19.24 -3.39
CA GLN A 167 17.50 20.02 -3.87
C GLN A 167 18.24 19.32 -5.04
N SER A 168 18.29 17.99 -5.07
CA SER A 168 18.86 17.25 -6.19
C SER A 168 18.04 17.44 -7.46
N GLY A 169 16.72 17.53 -7.35
CA GLY A 169 15.82 17.86 -8.46
C GLY A 169 16.13 19.21 -9.10
N TRP A 170 16.48 20.21 -8.31
CA TRP A 170 16.87 21.54 -8.83
C TRP A 170 18.19 21.52 -9.61
N GLN A 171 19.12 20.61 -9.26
CA GLN A 171 20.46 20.54 -9.91
C GLN A 171 20.44 19.77 -11.23
N TYR A 172 19.63 18.73 -11.34
CA TYR A 172 19.72 17.79 -12.47
C TYR A 172 18.56 17.85 -13.48
N ARG A 173 17.59 18.74 -13.33
CA ARG A 173 16.41 18.89 -14.22
C ARG A 173 15.70 17.57 -14.63
N GLN A 174 16.05 16.46 -13.97
CA GLN A 174 15.59 15.10 -14.28
C GLN A 174 15.01 14.36 -13.07
N SER A 175 14.90 15.02 -11.92
CA SER A 175 14.25 14.40 -10.78
C SER A 175 12.75 14.65 -10.86
N ASP A 176 11.99 13.57 -10.92
CA ASP A 176 10.53 13.58 -10.93
C ASP A 176 9.92 13.96 -9.58
N PHE A 177 10.73 14.25 -8.55
CA PHE A 177 10.27 14.59 -7.19
C PHE A 177 10.43 16.08 -6.91
N THR A 178 9.32 16.78 -6.91
CA THR A 178 9.25 18.22 -6.69
C THR A 178 8.91 18.58 -5.24
N GLU A 179 9.03 19.86 -4.88
CA GLU A 179 8.56 20.38 -3.59
C GLU A 179 7.05 20.15 -3.41
N TYR A 180 6.28 20.27 -4.49
CA TYR A 180 4.85 19.97 -4.49
C TYR A 180 4.57 18.50 -4.19
N ASP A 181 5.33 17.56 -4.79
CA ASP A 181 5.18 16.13 -4.54
C ASP A 181 5.54 15.78 -3.09
N ALA A 182 6.59 16.42 -2.56
CA ALA A 182 6.95 16.28 -1.14
C ALA A 182 5.82 16.76 -0.22
N LEU A 183 5.27 17.94 -0.48
CA LEU A 183 4.19 18.51 0.31
C LEU A 183 2.95 17.62 0.25
N LYS A 184 2.58 17.17 -0.94
CA LYS A 184 1.46 16.26 -1.15
C LYS A 184 1.65 14.97 -0.36
N LEU A 185 2.81 14.32 -0.48
CA LEU A 185 3.14 13.10 0.24
C LEU A 185 3.01 13.26 1.77
N LEU A 186 3.52 14.38 2.31
CA LEU A 186 3.52 14.65 3.74
C LEU A 186 2.14 15.02 4.30
N THR A 187 1.24 15.56 3.49
CA THR A 187 -0.07 16.06 3.94
C THR A 187 -1.23 15.10 3.70
N GLU A 188 -1.09 14.15 2.78
CA GLU A 188 -2.16 13.21 2.43
C GLU A 188 -2.18 11.94 3.27
N VAL A 189 -1.18 11.70 4.13
CA VAL A 189 -1.13 10.51 4.99
C VAL A 189 -1.86 10.73 6.31
N ASP A 190 -2.45 9.64 6.85
CA ASP A 190 -3.15 9.69 8.13
C ASP A 190 -2.20 9.82 9.32
N TYR A 191 -1.03 9.16 9.25
CA TYR A 191 0.01 9.17 10.28
C TYR A 191 1.37 9.50 9.68
N LEU A 192 1.96 10.60 10.12
CA LEU A 192 3.27 11.06 9.67
C LEU A 192 4.30 10.97 10.81
N PHE A 193 5.38 10.23 10.57
CA PHE A 193 6.55 10.17 11.43
C PHE A 193 7.69 10.94 10.78
N ILE A 194 8.21 11.94 11.49
CA ILE A 194 9.33 12.77 11.03
C ILE A 194 10.54 12.48 11.91
N ASP A 195 11.62 12.03 11.29
CA ASP A 195 12.91 11.79 11.95
C ASP A 195 13.92 12.91 11.62
N ASP A 196 14.95 13.03 12.45
CA ASP A 196 16.04 14.01 12.31
C ASP A 196 15.59 15.48 12.31
N LEU A 197 14.53 15.81 13.02
CA LEU A 197 14.02 17.18 13.11
C LEU A 197 15.06 18.10 13.77
N GLY A 198 15.38 19.23 13.13
CA GLY A 198 16.36 20.21 13.61
C GLY A 198 17.78 20.02 13.07
N THR A 199 18.06 18.98 12.28
CA THR A 199 19.37 18.74 11.66
C THR A 199 19.54 19.50 10.34
N GLU A 200 18.48 19.99 9.74
CA GLU A 200 18.44 20.72 8.47
C GLU A 200 19.26 22.01 8.46
N SER A 201 19.41 22.69 9.61
CA SER A 201 20.20 23.91 9.74
C SER A 201 21.71 23.69 9.58
N VAL A 202 22.21 22.51 9.89
CA VAL A 202 23.63 22.15 9.77
C VAL A 202 24.06 22.01 8.32
N MET A 203 23.18 21.63 7.42
CA MET A 203 23.47 21.55 5.98
C MET A 203 23.65 22.90 5.32
N ASN A 204 22.88 23.90 5.71
CA ASN A 204 22.98 25.25 5.17
C ASN A 204 24.30 25.97 5.58
N SER A 205 24.84 25.65 6.75
CA SER A 205 26.10 26.26 7.22
C SER A 205 27.35 25.70 6.51
N ARG A 206 27.33 24.48 6.03
CA ARG A 206 28.43 23.87 5.24
C ARG A 206 28.51 24.41 3.81
N ARG A 207 27.39 24.87 3.22
CA ARG A 207 27.36 25.47 1.88
C ARG A 207 27.90 26.92 1.84
N LYS A 208 27.85 27.68 2.95
CA LYS A 208 28.39 29.04 3.02
C LYS A 208 29.91 29.11 3.20
N ARG A 209 30.60 27.99 3.35
CA ARG A 209 32.08 27.92 3.53
C ARG A 209 32.83 27.34 2.33
N ARG A 210 32.17 27.21 1.20
CA ARG A 210 32.77 26.89 -0.11
C ARG A 210 32.42 27.98 -1.11
#